data_faef3f6485fc800b91bd94bbc0ee30f7
#
_entry.id   faef3f6485fc800b91bd94bbc0ee30f7
#
_cell.length_a   1.000
_cell.length_b   1.000
_cell.length_c   1.000
_cell.angle_alpha   90.00
_cell.angle_beta   90.00
_cell.angle_gamma   90.00
#
_symmetry.space_group_name_H-M   'P 1'
#
loop_
_entity.id
_entity.type
_entity.pdbx_description
1 polymer ?
#
loop_
_entity_poly.entity_id
_entity_poly.type
_entity_poly.pdbx_seq_one_letter_code
_entity_poly.pdbx_strand_id
1 'polypeptide(L)'
;MSSEHAAFVGSIPANYDRYLGPLLFHGNADDLVARLPVTDGMRVLEVACGTGIVTGRLASRLGARGMLVATDLNEAMVAHARDRVRARDVEWRQADATSLPFPDRAFDAVVCQFGIMFFPDKEAGMREAYRVLRPGGLYLFNVWDAMEKNEVTRIAHETAAAFFPDDPPGFYLVPFGFHDEPLIQSHLTGVGFVDVEIAQVNTVGESPSAADAALGLIEGNPIGGAIVERRPSALAEIKAEVAARIAQRLGDRPVRCPLSALVISARRPA
;
A
#
# COMPACT_ATOMS: atom_id res chain seq x y z
N MET A 1 2.30 -18.32 -2.69
CA MET A 1 2.31 -17.57 -1.43
C MET A 1 0.89 -17.59 -0.90
N SER A 2 0.70 -17.88 0.38
CA SER A 2 -0.64 -18.09 0.95
C SER A 2 -1.44 -16.79 0.97
N SER A 3 -2.75 -16.88 0.83
CA SER A 3 -3.73 -15.78 0.96
C SER A 3 -3.68 -15.07 2.32
N GLU A 4 -2.94 -15.60 3.27
CA GLU A 4 -2.80 -15.11 4.65
C GLU A 4 -2.16 -13.71 4.74
N HIS A 5 -1.17 -13.39 3.89
CA HIS A 5 -0.51 -12.08 3.91
C HIS A 5 -1.35 -10.93 3.35
N ALA A 6 -2.47 -11.24 2.68
CA ALA A 6 -3.42 -10.27 2.17
C ALA A 6 -4.75 -10.24 2.96
N ALA A 7 -4.82 -10.93 4.11
CA ALA A 7 -6.03 -11.01 4.94
C ALA A 7 -6.15 -9.80 5.90
N PHE A 8 -6.59 -8.66 5.38
CA PHE A 8 -6.84 -7.44 6.15
C PHE A 8 -8.29 -7.43 6.66
N VAL A 9 -8.58 -8.17 7.73
CA VAL A 9 -9.95 -8.39 8.27
C VAL A 9 -10.04 -8.02 9.76
N GLY A 10 -11.23 -8.04 10.33
CA GLY A 10 -11.48 -7.76 11.76
C GLY A 10 -11.18 -6.30 12.11
N SER A 11 -10.35 -6.06 13.14
CA SER A 11 -9.95 -4.71 13.59
C SER A 11 -8.82 -4.10 12.76
N ILE A 12 -8.21 -4.88 11.85
CA ILE A 12 -7.06 -4.43 11.05
C ILE A 12 -7.37 -3.15 10.24
N PRO A 13 -8.49 -3.00 9.51
CA PRO A 13 -8.75 -1.78 8.75
C PRO A 13 -8.75 -0.51 9.60
N ALA A 14 -9.36 -0.55 10.79
CA ALA A 14 -9.41 0.59 11.70
C ALA A 14 -8.03 0.94 12.29
N ASN A 15 -7.25 -0.06 12.71
CA ASN A 15 -5.90 0.12 13.22
C ASN A 15 -4.95 0.59 12.10
N TYR A 16 -5.08 0.02 10.91
CA TYR A 16 -4.32 0.41 9.71
C TYR A 16 -4.53 1.90 9.41
N ASP A 17 -5.78 2.35 9.31
CA ASP A 17 -6.08 3.74 9.00
C ASP A 17 -5.59 4.70 10.10
N ARG A 18 -5.89 4.37 11.37
CA ARG A 18 -5.61 5.24 12.52
C ARG A 18 -4.12 5.39 12.80
N TYR A 19 -3.37 4.28 12.78
CA TYR A 19 -1.99 4.25 13.26
C TYR A 19 -0.98 4.18 12.12
N LEU A 20 -1.24 3.39 11.07
CA LEU A 20 -0.32 3.27 9.95
C LEU A 20 -0.55 4.34 8.88
N GLY A 21 -1.77 4.88 8.76
CA GLY A 21 -2.05 5.99 7.84
C GLY A 21 -1.02 7.11 7.96
N PRO A 22 -0.92 7.80 9.11
CA PRO A 22 0.04 8.88 9.31
C PRO A 22 1.49 8.39 9.38
N LEU A 23 1.73 7.19 9.91
CA LEU A 23 3.08 6.66 10.10
C LEU A 23 3.73 6.23 8.77
N LEU A 24 2.98 5.64 7.83
CA LEU A 24 3.55 5.02 6.63
C LEU A 24 3.01 5.57 5.31
N PHE A 25 1.73 5.97 5.25
CA PHE A 25 1.02 6.07 3.98
C PHE A 25 0.70 7.49 3.51
N HIS A 26 0.40 8.45 4.43
CA HIS A 26 -0.11 9.76 4.03
C HIS A 26 0.87 10.53 3.15
N GLY A 27 2.14 10.64 3.53
CA GLY A 27 3.15 11.37 2.75
C GLY A 27 3.36 10.76 1.36
N ASN A 28 3.38 9.42 1.28
CA ASN A 28 3.49 8.71 0.01
C ASN A 28 2.24 8.88 -0.87
N ALA A 29 1.04 8.95 -0.26
CA ALA A 29 -0.21 9.20 -0.99
C ALA A 29 -0.26 10.61 -1.57
N ASP A 30 0.24 11.60 -0.84
CA ASP A 30 0.32 12.98 -1.31
C ASP A 30 1.26 13.09 -2.52
N ASP A 31 2.44 12.47 -2.47
CA ASP A 31 3.38 12.41 -3.60
C ASP A 31 2.78 11.68 -4.81
N LEU A 32 2.24 10.47 -4.60
CA LEU A 32 1.68 9.65 -5.67
C LEU A 32 0.56 10.39 -6.41
N VAL A 33 -0.39 10.99 -5.69
CA VAL A 33 -1.50 11.73 -6.29
C VAL A 33 -1.03 13.01 -6.97
N ALA A 34 0.01 13.69 -6.45
CA ALA A 34 0.57 14.86 -7.09
C ALA A 34 1.13 14.59 -8.49
N ARG A 35 1.61 13.38 -8.75
CA ARG A 35 2.16 12.95 -10.05
C ARG A 35 1.09 12.62 -11.10
N LEU A 36 -0.18 12.47 -10.71
CA LEU A 36 -1.25 12.22 -11.67
C LEU A 36 -1.55 13.50 -12.47
N PRO A 37 -1.37 13.52 -13.80
CA PRO A 37 -1.70 14.67 -14.65
C PRO A 37 -3.22 14.72 -14.89
N VAL A 38 -3.97 15.29 -13.92
CA VAL A 38 -5.43 15.34 -14.00
C VAL A 38 -5.91 16.21 -15.14
N THR A 39 -6.77 15.65 -15.96
CA THR A 39 -7.51 16.34 -17.03
C THR A 39 -9.01 16.29 -16.77
N ASP A 40 -9.74 17.20 -17.37
CA ASP A 40 -11.19 17.30 -17.19
C ASP A 40 -11.91 16.03 -17.69
N GLY A 41 -12.82 15.50 -16.89
CA GLY A 41 -13.56 14.26 -17.21
C GLY A 41 -12.71 12.98 -17.14
N MET A 42 -11.51 13.02 -16.56
CA MET A 42 -10.61 11.88 -16.46
C MET A 42 -11.26 10.70 -15.72
N ARG A 43 -11.07 9.49 -16.22
CA ARG A 43 -11.53 8.24 -15.61
C ARG A 43 -10.36 7.52 -14.97
N VAL A 44 -10.38 7.39 -13.66
CA VAL A 44 -9.31 6.79 -12.87
C VAL A 44 -9.81 5.51 -12.19
N LEU A 45 -9.03 4.45 -12.30
CA LEU A 45 -9.18 3.24 -11.52
C LEU A 45 -8.10 3.23 -10.42
N GLU A 46 -8.52 3.14 -9.17
CA GLU A 46 -7.64 2.83 -8.06
C GLU A 46 -7.74 1.34 -7.72
N VAL A 47 -6.59 0.67 -7.69
CA VAL A 47 -6.47 -0.75 -7.39
C VAL A 47 -5.82 -0.93 -6.02
N ALA A 48 -6.31 -1.85 -5.21
CA ALA A 48 -5.90 -2.06 -3.83
C ALA A 48 -6.04 -0.77 -3.00
N CYS A 49 -7.24 -0.19 -2.99
CA CYS A 49 -7.52 1.10 -2.36
C CYS A 49 -7.38 1.09 -0.83
N GLY A 50 -7.34 -0.09 -0.21
CA GLY A 50 -7.23 -0.25 1.24
C GLY A 50 -8.33 0.53 1.98
N THR A 51 -7.92 1.35 2.94
CA THR A 51 -8.84 2.20 3.73
C THR A 51 -9.22 3.53 3.06
N GLY A 52 -8.90 3.70 1.76
CA GLY A 52 -9.29 4.87 0.98
C GLY A 52 -8.40 6.10 1.18
N ILE A 53 -7.16 5.93 1.63
CA ILE A 53 -6.22 7.04 1.86
C ILE A 53 -5.93 7.79 0.55
N VAL A 54 -5.67 7.06 -0.53
CA VAL A 54 -5.44 7.64 -1.87
C VAL A 54 -6.77 8.01 -2.51
N THR A 55 -7.82 7.21 -2.34
CA THR A 55 -9.16 7.47 -2.88
C THR A 55 -9.67 8.87 -2.52
N GLY A 56 -9.57 9.25 -1.25
CA GLY A 56 -10.02 10.58 -0.80
C GLY A 56 -9.27 11.74 -1.48
N ARG A 57 -7.97 11.56 -1.71
CA ARG A 57 -7.12 12.54 -2.42
C ARG A 57 -7.43 12.60 -3.91
N LEU A 58 -7.59 11.44 -4.54
CA LEU A 58 -7.98 11.36 -5.95
C LEU A 58 -9.34 11.99 -6.20
N ALA A 59 -10.34 11.68 -5.38
CA ALA A 59 -11.69 12.25 -5.48
C ALA A 59 -11.67 13.78 -5.39
N SER A 60 -10.90 14.33 -4.45
CA SER A 60 -10.73 15.78 -4.30
C SER A 60 -10.05 16.41 -5.51
N ARG A 61 -9.07 15.73 -6.10
CA ARG A 61 -8.27 16.27 -7.22
C ARG A 61 -8.98 16.16 -8.57
N LEU A 62 -9.77 15.09 -8.79
CA LEU A 62 -10.51 14.87 -10.03
C LEU A 62 -11.69 15.83 -10.21
N GLY A 63 -12.26 16.35 -9.11
CA GLY A 63 -13.41 17.25 -9.16
C GLY A 63 -14.70 16.58 -9.66
N ALA A 64 -15.72 17.37 -9.92
CA ALA A 64 -17.08 16.91 -10.16
C ALA A 64 -17.30 16.18 -11.52
N ARG A 65 -16.41 16.35 -12.48
CA ARG A 65 -16.50 15.72 -13.80
C ARG A 65 -15.63 14.48 -13.97
N GLY A 66 -14.68 14.26 -13.05
CA GLY A 66 -13.86 13.07 -13.03
C GLY A 66 -14.65 11.86 -12.54
N MET A 67 -14.27 10.67 -12.98
CA MET A 67 -14.83 9.40 -12.53
C MET A 67 -13.75 8.62 -11.79
N LEU A 68 -14.03 8.20 -10.56
CA LEU A 68 -13.15 7.38 -9.75
C LEU A 68 -13.82 6.06 -9.42
N VAL A 69 -13.18 4.97 -9.79
CA VAL A 69 -13.52 3.62 -9.34
C VAL A 69 -12.42 3.17 -8.38
N ALA A 70 -12.78 2.81 -7.16
CA ALA A 70 -11.86 2.30 -6.15
C ALA A 70 -12.14 0.82 -5.87
N THR A 71 -11.09 0.00 -5.97
CA THR A 71 -11.21 -1.45 -5.82
C THR A 71 -10.23 -2.00 -4.81
N ASP A 72 -10.65 -3.03 -4.08
CA ASP A 72 -9.77 -3.83 -3.22
C ASP A 72 -10.21 -5.30 -3.26
N LEU A 73 -9.28 -6.21 -2.99
CA LEU A 73 -9.57 -7.63 -2.87
C LEU A 73 -10.42 -7.92 -1.62
N ASN A 74 -10.19 -7.16 -0.54
CA ASN A 74 -10.85 -7.34 0.75
C ASN A 74 -12.08 -6.44 0.87
N GLU A 75 -13.27 -7.04 0.91
CA GLU A 75 -14.53 -6.32 1.11
C GLU A 75 -14.53 -5.48 2.40
N ALA A 76 -13.89 -5.96 3.47
CA ALA A 76 -13.76 -5.20 4.72
C ALA A 76 -13.01 -3.88 4.55
N MET A 77 -11.99 -3.85 3.68
CA MET A 77 -11.27 -2.62 3.31
C MET A 77 -12.18 -1.69 2.51
N VAL A 78 -12.88 -2.20 1.50
CA VAL A 78 -13.82 -1.42 0.68
C VAL A 78 -14.93 -0.80 1.54
N ALA A 79 -15.52 -1.58 2.45
CA ALA A 79 -16.54 -1.09 3.35
C ALA A 79 -16.04 0.03 4.27
N HIS A 80 -14.87 -0.17 4.88
CA HIS A 80 -14.23 0.85 5.72
C HIS A 80 -13.90 2.13 4.93
N ALA A 81 -13.36 1.99 3.73
CA ALA A 81 -13.03 3.12 2.85
C ALA A 81 -14.28 3.91 2.46
N ARG A 82 -15.36 3.24 2.11
CA ARG A 82 -16.66 3.86 1.76
C ARG A 82 -17.24 4.68 2.92
N ASP A 83 -17.16 4.17 4.14
CA ASP A 83 -17.66 4.87 5.32
C ASP A 83 -16.81 6.09 5.67
N ARG A 84 -15.49 6.00 5.44
CA ARG A 84 -14.52 7.04 5.76
C ARG A 84 -14.45 8.16 4.71
N VAL A 85 -14.43 7.80 3.44
CA VAL A 85 -14.30 8.75 2.33
C VAL A 85 -15.66 9.28 1.93
N ARG A 86 -15.98 10.49 2.39
CA ARG A 86 -17.29 11.16 2.14
C ARG A 86 -17.34 11.83 0.76
N ALA A 87 -16.69 11.27 -0.25
CA ALA A 87 -16.79 11.75 -1.63
C ALA A 87 -18.01 11.12 -2.31
N ARG A 88 -18.83 11.94 -3.00
CA ARG A 88 -20.11 11.49 -3.60
C ARG A 88 -19.95 10.67 -4.88
N ASP A 89 -18.84 10.81 -5.57
CA ASP A 89 -18.67 10.33 -6.95
C ASP A 89 -17.60 9.24 -7.05
N VAL A 90 -17.50 8.35 -6.04
CA VAL A 90 -16.62 7.18 -6.05
C VAL A 90 -17.44 5.92 -6.23
N GLU A 91 -17.16 5.15 -7.27
CA GLU A 91 -17.67 3.79 -7.42
C GLU A 91 -16.76 2.84 -6.62
N TRP A 92 -17.34 2.13 -5.65
CA TRP A 92 -16.64 1.18 -4.81
C TRP A 92 -16.93 -0.25 -5.25
N ARG A 93 -15.89 -1.07 -5.43
CA ARG A 93 -16.08 -2.44 -5.89
C ARG A 93 -15.03 -3.39 -5.29
N GLN A 94 -15.46 -4.54 -4.81
CA GLN A 94 -14.53 -5.64 -4.55
C GLN A 94 -14.02 -6.21 -5.88
N ALA A 95 -12.70 -6.31 -6.06
CA ALA A 95 -12.11 -6.89 -7.27
C ALA A 95 -10.70 -7.44 -7.00
N ASP A 96 -10.37 -8.50 -7.71
CA ASP A 96 -9.01 -9.00 -7.81
C ASP A 96 -8.25 -8.20 -8.89
N ALA A 97 -7.13 -7.60 -8.52
CA ALA A 97 -6.28 -6.83 -9.43
C ALA A 97 -5.68 -7.67 -10.57
N THR A 98 -5.61 -8.99 -10.41
CA THR A 98 -5.12 -9.93 -11.43
C THR A 98 -6.21 -10.39 -12.40
N SER A 99 -7.47 -9.98 -12.16
CA SER A 99 -8.65 -10.28 -13.00
C SER A 99 -9.71 -9.21 -12.84
N LEU A 100 -9.45 -8.02 -13.39
CA LEU A 100 -10.30 -6.84 -13.20
C LEU A 100 -11.64 -6.96 -13.97
N PRO A 101 -12.79 -6.72 -13.30
CA PRO A 101 -14.11 -6.84 -13.93
C PRO A 101 -14.49 -5.60 -14.73
N PHE A 102 -13.57 -5.10 -15.54
CA PHE A 102 -13.77 -3.91 -16.38
C PHE A 102 -13.44 -4.23 -17.84
N PRO A 103 -14.10 -3.53 -18.79
CA PRO A 103 -13.78 -3.68 -20.20
C PRO A 103 -12.39 -3.13 -20.52
N ASP A 104 -11.84 -3.57 -21.66
CA ASP A 104 -10.60 -3.04 -22.20
C ASP A 104 -10.72 -1.54 -22.44
N ARG A 105 -9.63 -0.81 -22.24
CA ARG A 105 -9.49 0.62 -22.57
C ARG A 105 -10.55 1.51 -21.90
N ALA A 106 -10.93 1.19 -20.66
CA ALA A 106 -11.98 1.90 -19.92
C ALA A 106 -11.46 3.14 -19.17
N PHE A 107 -10.17 3.20 -18.82
CA PHE A 107 -9.61 4.19 -17.92
C PHE A 107 -8.46 4.99 -18.56
N ASP A 108 -8.33 6.24 -18.15
CA ASP A 108 -7.23 7.13 -18.52
C ASP A 108 -6.00 6.92 -17.62
N ALA A 109 -6.24 6.52 -16.38
CA ALA A 109 -5.17 6.13 -15.45
C ALA A 109 -5.59 4.95 -14.55
N VAL A 110 -4.60 4.15 -14.18
CA VAL A 110 -4.67 3.16 -13.10
C VAL A 110 -3.68 3.58 -12.03
N VAL A 111 -4.13 3.67 -10.77
CA VAL A 111 -3.32 4.06 -9.60
C VAL A 111 -3.33 2.92 -8.59
N CYS A 112 -2.15 2.60 -8.01
CA CYS A 112 -2.03 1.56 -6.98
C CYS A 112 -0.98 1.95 -5.94
N GLN A 113 -1.40 2.30 -4.71
CA GLN A 113 -0.47 2.56 -3.63
C GLN A 113 -0.19 1.31 -2.81
N PHE A 114 1.06 0.85 -2.81
CA PHE A 114 1.56 -0.27 -1.98
C PHE A 114 0.73 -1.56 -2.07
N GLY A 115 0.03 -1.76 -3.20
CA GLY A 115 -0.82 -2.94 -3.41
C GLY A 115 -0.12 -4.06 -4.19
N ILE A 116 0.57 -3.71 -5.29
CA ILE A 116 1.15 -4.67 -6.24
C ILE A 116 2.12 -5.66 -5.57
N MET A 117 2.77 -5.27 -4.47
CA MET A 117 3.70 -6.13 -3.72
C MET A 117 3.03 -7.41 -3.21
N PHE A 118 1.72 -7.35 -2.94
CA PHE A 118 0.92 -8.45 -2.43
C PHE A 118 0.31 -9.34 -3.54
N PHE A 119 0.36 -8.92 -4.80
CA PHE A 119 -0.20 -9.74 -5.87
C PHE A 119 0.57 -11.05 -6.00
N PRO A 120 -0.10 -12.21 -6.07
CA PRO A 120 0.57 -13.50 -6.23
C PRO A 120 1.29 -13.60 -7.58
N ASP A 121 0.68 -13.05 -8.64
CA ASP A 121 1.25 -12.85 -9.97
C ASP A 121 1.24 -11.35 -10.29
N LYS A 122 2.39 -10.71 -10.16
CA LYS A 122 2.56 -9.27 -10.40
C LYS A 122 2.41 -8.91 -11.87
N GLU A 123 2.86 -9.79 -12.76
CA GLU A 123 2.69 -9.59 -14.20
C GLU A 123 1.22 -9.69 -14.61
N ALA A 124 0.42 -10.59 -14.02
CA ALA A 124 -1.01 -10.64 -14.26
C ALA A 124 -1.68 -9.32 -13.87
N GLY A 125 -1.35 -8.77 -12.71
CA GLY A 125 -1.84 -7.45 -12.30
C GLY A 125 -1.43 -6.33 -13.25
N MET A 126 -0.18 -6.34 -13.72
CA MET A 126 0.31 -5.36 -14.72
C MET A 126 -0.39 -5.55 -16.07
N ARG A 127 -0.62 -6.79 -16.53
CA ARG A 127 -1.39 -7.07 -17.76
C ARG A 127 -2.83 -6.56 -17.67
N GLU A 128 -3.48 -6.72 -16.52
CA GLU A 128 -4.83 -6.22 -16.31
C GLU A 128 -4.86 -4.67 -16.27
N ALA A 129 -3.90 -4.02 -15.58
CA ALA A 129 -3.74 -2.58 -15.64
C ALA A 129 -3.53 -2.09 -17.08
N TYR A 130 -2.66 -2.76 -17.85
CA TYR A 130 -2.46 -2.46 -19.27
C TYR A 130 -3.74 -2.63 -20.10
N ARG A 131 -4.46 -3.72 -19.91
CA ARG A 131 -5.67 -4.04 -20.64
C ARG A 131 -6.76 -2.98 -20.46
N VAL A 132 -7.00 -2.57 -19.22
CA VAL A 132 -8.06 -1.61 -18.88
C VAL A 132 -7.69 -0.15 -19.17
N LEU A 133 -6.41 0.18 -19.34
CA LEU A 133 -5.96 1.51 -19.74
C LEU A 133 -6.28 1.78 -21.22
N ARG A 134 -6.65 3.01 -21.54
CA ARG A 134 -6.74 3.51 -22.93
C ARG A 134 -5.35 3.63 -23.56
N PRO A 135 -5.24 3.66 -24.91
CA PRO A 135 -4.01 4.12 -25.56
C PRO A 135 -3.56 5.48 -25.00
N GLY A 136 -2.26 5.62 -24.69
CA GLY A 136 -1.70 6.78 -24.00
C GLY A 136 -1.98 6.86 -22.49
N GLY A 137 -2.76 5.94 -21.93
CA GLY A 137 -3.13 5.91 -20.52
C GLY A 137 -1.94 5.65 -19.59
N LEU A 138 -2.05 6.15 -18.35
CA LEU A 138 -0.99 6.12 -17.34
C LEU A 138 -1.23 5.02 -16.32
N TYR A 139 -0.24 4.17 -16.07
CA TYR A 139 -0.13 3.34 -14.89
C TYR A 139 0.80 4.01 -13.88
N LEU A 140 0.31 4.29 -12.69
CA LEU A 140 1.05 4.98 -11.62
C LEU A 140 0.93 4.19 -10.32
N PHE A 141 2.05 3.72 -9.79
CA PHE A 141 2.03 2.96 -8.54
C PHE A 141 3.30 3.22 -7.73
N ASN A 142 3.26 2.85 -6.44
CA ASN A 142 4.45 2.82 -5.63
C ASN A 142 4.61 1.47 -4.91
N VAL A 143 5.85 1.19 -4.56
CA VAL A 143 6.27 0.06 -3.74
C VAL A 143 7.25 0.54 -2.67
N TRP A 144 7.36 -0.19 -1.56
CA TRP A 144 8.43 0.11 -0.61
C TRP A 144 9.80 -0.13 -1.24
N ASP A 145 10.74 0.75 -0.97
CA ASP A 145 12.17 0.52 -1.18
C ASP A 145 12.68 -0.52 -0.16
N ALA A 146 13.93 -0.92 -0.24
CA ALA A 146 14.53 -1.92 0.64
C ALA A 146 14.21 -1.66 2.12
N MET A 147 14.01 -2.73 2.90
CA MET A 147 13.62 -2.64 4.32
C MET A 147 14.66 -1.87 5.14
N GLU A 148 15.94 -1.93 4.74
CA GLU A 148 17.05 -1.23 5.37
C GLU A 148 16.89 0.29 5.34
N LYS A 149 16.15 0.82 4.35
CA LYS A 149 15.81 2.24 4.21
C LYS A 149 14.54 2.65 4.95
N ASN A 150 13.86 1.70 5.61
CA ASN A 150 12.58 1.87 6.28
C ASN A 150 12.69 1.38 7.74
N GLU A 151 13.46 2.11 8.55
CA GLU A 151 13.89 1.67 9.88
C GLU A 151 12.74 1.28 10.82
N VAL A 152 11.61 2.01 10.78
CA VAL A 152 10.48 1.75 11.68
C VAL A 152 9.86 0.37 11.45
N THR A 153 9.75 -0.06 10.18
CA THR A 153 9.24 -1.39 9.81
C THR A 153 10.28 -2.48 10.04
N ARG A 154 11.57 -2.16 9.83
CA ARG A 154 12.67 -3.07 10.15
C ARG A 154 12.72 -3.38 11.63
N ILE A 155 12.56 -2.39 12.53
CA ILE A 155 12.46 -2.60 13.97
C ILE A 155 11.33 -3.58 14.30
N ALA A 156 10.13 -3.38 13.72
CA ALA A 156 9.00 -4.27 13.99
C ALA A 156 9.28 -5.71 13.51
N HIS A 157 9.83 -5.86 12.30
CA HIS A 157 10.18 -7.17 11.73
C HIS A 157 11.21 -7.90 12.57
N GLU A 158 12.37 -7.27 12.83
CA GLU A 158 13.48 -7.86 13.60
C GLU A 158 13.07 -8.21 15.03
N THR A 159 12.25 -7.35 15.66
CA THR A 159 11.76 -7.62 17.00
C THR A 159 10.83 -8.82 17.01
N ALA A 160 9.83 -8.87 16.12
CA ALA A 160 8.93 -10.02 16.07
C ALA A 160 9.68 -11.33 15.74
N ALA A 161 10.63 -11.29 14.80
CA ALA A 161 11.44 -12.45 14.44
C ALA A 161 12.28 -12.98 15.62
N ALA A 162 12.83 -12.11 16.45
CA ALA A 162 13.65 -12.51 17.62
C ALA A 162 12.86 -13.31 18.67
N PHE A 163 11.53 -13.15 18.74
CA PHE A 163 10.66 -13.94 19.62
C PHE A 163 10.37 -15.35 19.10
N PHE A 164 10.65 -15.61 17.82
CA PHE A 164 10.36 -16.87 17.12
C PHE A 164 11.55 -17.30 16.25
N PRO A 165 12.70 -17.64 16.85
CA PRO A 165 13.92 -17.92 16.09
C PRO A 165 13.80 -19.08 15.10
N ASP A 166 12.97 -20.09 15.42
CA ASP A 166 12.79 -21.29 14.59
C ASP A 166 11.70 -21.11 13.51
N ASP A 167 10.73 -20.21 13.72
CA ASP A 167 9.62 -19.94 12.79
C ASP A 167 9.19 -18.46 12.86
N PRO A 168 10.01 -17.54 12.34
CA PRO A 168 9.72 -16.09 12.41
C PRO A 168 8.50 -15.69 11.57
N PRO A 169 7.65 -14.75 12.05
CA PRO A 169 6.57 -14.19 11.25
C PRO A 169 7.12 -13.45 10.03
N GLY A 170 6.78 -13.93 8.83
CA GLY A 170 7.35 -13.43 7.57
C GLY A 170 6.59 -12.29 6.90
N PHE A 171 5.56 -11.71 7.50
CA PHE A 171 4.69 -10.72 6.86
C PHE A 171 5.46 -9.61 6.15
N TYR A 172 6.39 -8.96 6.83
CA TYR A 172 7.13 -7.82 6.29
C TYR A 172 8.04 -8.15 5.10
N LEU A 173 8.43 -9.41 4.92
CA LEU A 173 9.22 -9.83 3.76
C LEU A 173 8.44 -9.70 2.44
N VAL A 174 7.10 -9.74 2.49
CA VAL A 174 6.25 -9.60 1.31
C VAL A 174 6.24 -8.16 0.78
N PRO A 175 5.82 -7.12 1.56
CA PRO A 175 5.78 -5.75 1.06
C PRO A 175 7.18 -5.17 0.76
N PHE A 176 8.23 -5.66 1.40
CA PHE A 176 9.60 -5.20 1.15
C PHE A 176 10.39 -6.10 0.17
N GLY A 177 9.76 -7.11 -0.42
CA GLY A 177 10.41 -8.04 -1.35
C GLY A 177 10.31 -7.64 -2.83
N PHE A 178 9.68 -6.51 -3.19
CA PHE A 178 9.48 -6.11 -4.57
C PHE A 178 9.99 -4.68 -4.81
N HIS A 179 11.30 -4.50 -4.71
CA HIS A 179 11.99 -3.21 -4.87
C HIS A 179 13.15 -3.25 -5.87
N ASP A 180 13.31 -4.35 -6.59
CA ASP A 180 14.32 -4.48 -7.64
C ASP A 180 13.88 -3.68 -8.88
N GLU A 181 14.47 -2.50 -9.10
CA GLU A 181 14.11 -1.62 -10.20
C GLU A 181 14.28 -2.28 -11.59
N PRO A 182 15.39 -2.96 -11.91
CA PRO A 182 15.53 -3.74 -13.15
C PRO A 182 14.42 -4.76 -13.36
N LEU A 183 14.02 -5.48 -12.31
CA LEU A 183 12.94 -6.46 -12.37
C LEU A 183 11.59 -5.79 -12.65
N ILE A 184 11.27 -4.70 -11.94
CA ILE A 184 10.05 -3.92 -12.14
C ILE A 184 9.99 -3.41 -13.58
N GLN A 185 11.07 -2.82 -14.08
CA GLN A 185 11.17 -2.33 -15.45
C GLN A 185 10.99 -3.45 -16.48
N SER A 186 11.62 -4.61 -16.26
CA SER A 186 11.50 -5.78 -17.13
C SER A 186 10.06 -6.30 -17.20
N HIS A 187 9.35 -6.40 -16.07
CA HIS A 187 7.95 -6.80 -16.03
C HIS A 187 7.06 -5.83 -16.81
N LEU A 188 7.21 -4.52 -16.59
CA LEU A 188 6.41 -3.50 -17.28
C LEU A 188 6.64 -3.50 -18.80
N THR A 189 7.90 -3.52 -19.23
CA THR A 189 8.24 -3.57 -20.66
C THR A 189 7.83 -4.88 -21.30
N GLY A 190 7.92 -6.01 -20.58
CA GLY A 190 7.46 -7.32 -21.01
C GLY A 190 5.95 -7.37 -21.24
N VAL A 191 5.15 -6.62 -20.48
CA VAL A 191 3.71 -6.45 -20.67
C VAL A 191 3.38 -5.54 -21.87
N GLY A 192 4.30 -4.66 -22.25
CA GLY A 192 4.13 -3.72 -23.37
C GLY A 192 4.01 -2.26 -22.97
N PHE A 193 4.24 -1.90 -21.71
CA PHE A 193 4.35 -0.52 -21.27
C PHE A 193 5.60 0.15 -21.84
N VAL A 194 5.49 1.45 -22.08
CA VAL A 194 6.59 2.34 -22.53
C VAL A 194 6.72 3.49 -21.55
N ASP A 195 7.76 4.33 -21.74
CA ASP A 195 8.03 5.50 -20.90
C ASP A 195 8.03 5.13 -19.41
N VAL A 196 8.71 4.03 -19.07
CA VAL A 196 8.82 3.56 -17.70
C VAL A 196 9.81 4.46 -16.95
N GLU A 197 9.31 5.16 -15.94
CA GLU A 197 10.11 5.97 -15.04
C GLU A 197 9.99 5.41 -13.62
N ILE A 198 11.13 5.25 -12.94
CA ILE A 198 11.21 4.82 -11.54
C ILE A 198 11.93 5.92 -10.76
N ALA A 199 11.31 6.42 -9.72
CA ALA A 199 11.86 7.47 -8.88
C ALA A 199 11.85 7.06 -7.40
N GLN A 200 13.00 7.16 -6.73
CA GLN A 200 13.03 7.04 -5.28
C GLN A 200 12.41 8.28 -4.64
N VAL A 201 11.49 8.08 -3.71
CA VAL A 201 10.81 9.12 -2.95
C VAL A 201 11.06 8.92 -1.47
N ASN A 202 11.55 9.95 -0.81
CA ASN A 202 11.75 9.96 0.63
C ASN A 202 10.67 10.82 1.29
N THR A 203 9.97 10.23 2.26
CA THR A 203 8.94 10.91 3.06
C THR A 203 9.27 10.79 4.55
N VAL A 204 8.51 11.48 5.38
CA VAL A 204 8.61 11.35 6.84
C VAL A 204 7.26 10.90 7.37
N GLY A 205 7.26 9.75 8.03
CA GLY A 205 6.11 9.25 8.76
C GLY A 205 6.07 9.81 10.18
N GLU A 206 4.87 9.99 10.71
CA GLU A 206 4.68 10.51 12.07
C GLU A 206 3.71 9.63 12.87
N SER A 207 4.00 9.48 14.17
CA SER A 207 3.08 8.87 15.12
C SER A 207 3.09 9.66 16.43
N PRO A 208 1.93 9.82 17.10
CA PRO A 208 1.86 10.53 18.38
C PRO A 208 2.79 9.96 19.46
N SER A 209 3.01 8.64 19.42
CA SER A 209 3.90 7.94 20.36
C SER A 209 4.51 6.69 19.76
N ALA A 210 5.61 6.20 20.35
CA ALA A 210 6.20 4.92 20.00
C ALA A 210 5.23 3.75 20.29
N ALA A 211 4.39 3.87 21.32
CA ALA A 211 3.35 2.88 21.62
C ALA A 211 2.28 2.81 20.51
N ASP A 212 1.81 3.97 19.99
CA ASP A 212 0.86 4.00 18.87
C ASP A 212 1.49 3.43 17.59
N ALA A 213 2.76 3.78 17.33
CA ALA A 213 3.50 3.22 16.19
C ALA A 213 3.62 1.70 16.29
N ALA A 214 4.00 1.16 17.45
CA ALA A 214 4.11 -0.27 17.69
C ALA A 214 2.76 -0.99 17.56
N LEU A 215 1.68 -0.39 18.07
CA LEU A 215 0.33 -0.92 17.92
C LEU A 215 -0.06 -1.01 16.45
N GLY A 216 0.16 0.04 15.69
CA GLY A 216 -0.09 0.04 14.25
C GLY A 216 0.71 -1.02 13.51
N LEU A 217 2.02 -1.09 13.75
CA LEU A 217 2.93 -2.01 13.09
C LEU A 217 2.62 -3.48 13.40
N ILE A 218 2.09 -3.80 14.56
CA ILE A 218 1.79 -5.18 14.97
C ILE A 218 0.31 -5.54 14.75
N GLU A 219 -0.65 -4.68 15.13
CA GLU A 219 -2.08 -5.00 15.05
C GLU A 219 -2.82 -4.30 13.89
N GLY A 220 -2.15 -3.43 13.17
CA GLY A 220 -2.64 -2.86 11.90
C GLY A 220 -2.29 -3.71 10.67
N ASN A 221 -1.62 -4.84 10.85
CA ASN A 221 -1.15 -5.74 9.80
C ASN A 221 -1.44 -7.21 10.16
N PRO A 222 -1.44 -8.12 9.19
CA PRO A 222 -1.60 -9.56 9.42
C PRO A 222 -0.57 -10.21 10.36
N ILE A 223 0.58 -9.56 10.59
CA ILE A 223 1.61 -10.08 11.51
C ILE A 223 1.08 -10.33 12.93
N GLY A 224 0.12 -9.50 13.41
CA GLY A 224 -0.51 -9.70 14.72
C GLY A 224 -1.20 -11.06 14.84
N GLY A 225 -1.95 -11.46 13.81
CA GLY A 225 -2.56 -12.78 13.69
C GLY A 225 -1.52 -13.90 13.74
N ALA A 226 -0.47 -13.77 12.92
CA ALA A 226 0.62 -14.75 12.87
C ALA A 226 1.36 -14.92 14.22
N ILE A 227 1.50 -13.83 14.99
CA ILE A 227 2.04 -13.88 16.36
C ILE A 227 1.11 -14.63 17.31
N VAL A 228 -0.19 -14.31 17.25
CA VAL A 228 -1.22 -14.95 18.12
C VAL A 228 -1.33 -16.44 17.85
N GLU A 229 -1.27 -16.87 16.59
CA GLU A 229 -1.28 -18.28 16.21
C GLU A 229 -0.10 -19.06 16.79
N ARG A 230 1.09 -18.45 16.80
CA ARG A 230 2.32 -19.06 17.37
C ARG A 230 2.35 -19.05 18.87
N ARG A 231 2.10 -17.91 19.49
CA ARG A 231 2.15 -17.71 20.95
C ARG A 231 1.34 -16.47 21.36
N PRO A 232 0.05 -16.62 21.74
CA PRO A 232 -0.82 -15.49 22.08
C PRO A 232 -0.25 -14.57 23.16
N SER A 233 0.45 -15.14 24.16
CA SER A 233 1.06 -14.38 25.26
C SER A 233 2.20 -13.45 24.82
N ALA A 234 2.83 -13.69 23.66
CA ALA A 234 3.94 -12.88 23.17
C ALA A 234 3.48 -11.54 22.56
N LEU A 235 2.20 -11.40 22.18
CA LEU A 235 1.73 -10.22 21.46
C LEU A 235 1.99 -8.91 22.25
N ALA A 236 1.66 -8.90 23.53
CA ALA A 236 1.87 -7.72 24.39
C ALA A 236 3.36 -7.42 24.61
N GLU A 237 4.18 -8.45 24.81
CA GLU A 237 5.63 -8.33 24.98
C GLU A 237 6.30 -7.78 23.72
N ILE A 238 5.95 -8.32 22.53
CA ILE A 238 6.49 -7.86 21.25
C ILE A 238 6.12 -6.40 21.01
N LYS A 239 4.87 -5.99 21.26
CA LYS A 239 4.47 -4.58 21.12
C LYS A 239 5.27 -3.67 22.06
N ALA A 240 5.46 -4.06 23.31
CA ALA A 240 6.23 -3.28 24.27
C ALA A 240 7.70 -3.13 23.83
N GLU A 241 8.31 -4.22 23.37
CA GLU A 241 9.70 -4.19 22.89
C GLU A 241 9.85 -3.38 21.60
N VAL A 242 8.90 -3.50 20.63
CA VAL A 242 8.88 -2.66 19.43
C VAL A 242 8.76 -1.18 19.82
N ALA A 243 7.88 -0.83 20.74
CA ALA A 243 7.73 0.55 21.22
C ALA A 243 9.02 1.06 21.87
N ALA A 244 9.67 0.26 22.72
CA ALA A 244 10.91 0.63 23.36
C ALA A 244 12.04 0.89 22.35
N ARG A 245 12.19 0.03 21.34
CA ARG A 245 13.19 0.20 20.28
C ARG A 245 12.90 1.41 19.39
N ILE A 246 11.63 1.65 19.05
CA ILE A 246 11.21 2.85 18.29
C ILE A 246 11.56 4.10 19.11
N ALA A 247 11.19 4.14 20.40
CA ALA A 247 11.49 5.27 21.29
C ALA A 247 12.99 5.56 21.37
N GLN A 248 13.81 4.52 21.46
CA GLN A 248 15.26 4.64 21.52
C GLN A 248 15.88 5.18 20.22
N ARG A 249 15.36 4.74 19.05
CA ARG A 249 15.99 5.00 17.75
C ARG A 249 15.41 6.20 17.01
N LEU A 250 14.10 6.45 17.16
CA LEU A 250 13.35 7.43 16.38
C LEU A 250 12.65 8.49 17.24
N GLY A 251 12.81 8.40 18.58
CA GLY A 251 12.09 9.25 19.52
C GLY A 251 10.71 8.71 19.88
N ASP A 252 10.07 9.31 20.90
CA ASP A 252 8.79 8.82 21.42
C ASP A 252 7.62 9.78 21.13
N ARG A 253 7.75 11.08 21.38
CA ARG A 253 6.59 12.00 21.35
C ARG A 253 6.92 13.34 20.69
N PRO A 254 6.70 13.49 19.39
CA PRO A 254 6.24 12.49 18.40
C PRO A 254 7.35 11.58 17.91
N VAL A 255 6.98 10.40 17.40
CA VAL A 255 7.86 9.60 16.55
C VAL A 255 7.89 10.24 15.18
N ARG A 256 9.09 10.41 14.62
CA ARG A 256 9.31 10.80 13.22
C ARG A 256 10.26 9.82 12.58
N CYS A 257 9.82 9.17 11.52
CA CYS A 257 10.64 8.18 10.85
C CYS A 257 10.83 8.51 9.36
N PRO A 258 12.07 8.49 8.86
CA PRO A 258 12.32 8.54 7.43
C PRO A 258 11.78 7.28 6.77
N LEU A 259 11.16 7.44 5.62
CA LEU A 259 10.61 6.38 4.78
C LEU A 259 11.13 6.53 3.37
N SER A 260 11.37 5.42 2.69
CA SER A 260 11.78 5.36 1.31
C SER A 260 10.86 4.44 0.51
N ALA A 261 10.37 4.94 -0.62
CA ALA A 261 9.54 4.22 -1.56
C ALA A 261 10.05 4.43 -2.99
N LEU A 262 9.73 3.52 -3.88
CA LEU A 262 9.88 3.70 -5.31
C LEU A 262 8.52 4.05 -5.90
N VAL A 263 8.44 5.15 -6.64
CA VAL A 263 7.26 5.54 -7.41
C VAL A 263 7.52 5.25 -8.87
N ILE A 264 6.63 4.51 -9.48
CA ILE A 264 6.74 4.03 -10.84
C ILE A 264 5.62 4.63 -11.68
N SER A 265 5.97 5.21 -12.82
CA SER A 265 5.04 5.59 -13.87
C SER A 265 5.38 4.85 -15.16
N ALA A 266 4.33 4.44 -15.90
CA ALA A 266 4.47 3.78 -17.19
C ALA A 266 3.27 4.10 -18.08
N ARG A 267 3.45 4.15 -19.40
CA ARG A 267 2.36 4.45 -20.33
C ARG A 267 2.00 3.25 -21.19
N ARG A 268 0.70 3.07 -21.44
CA ARG A 268 0.25 2.26 -22.55
C ARG A 268 0.55 3.04 -23.85
N PRO A 269 1.17 2.45 -24.88
CA PRO A 269 1.38 3.09 -26.18
C PRO A 269 0.09 3.69 -26.76
N ALA A 270 0.23 4.78 -27.54
CA ALA A 270 -0.89 5.48 -28.16
C ALA A 270 -1.54 4.66 -29.31
#